data_ccf1b5f681d56e0dfd03e240271ef7de
#
_entry.id   ccf1b5f681d56e0dfd03e240271ef7de
#
_cell.length_a   1.000
_cell.length_b   1.000
_cell.length_c   1.000
_cell.angle_alpha   90.00
_cell.angle_beta   90.00
_cell.angle_gamma   90.00
#
_symmetry.space_group_name_H-M   'P 1'
#
loop_
_entity.id
_entity.type
_entity.pdbx_description
1 polymer ?
#
loop_
_entity_poly.entity_id
_entity_poly.type
_entity_poly.pdbx_seq_one_letter_code
_entity_poly.pdbx_strand_id
1 'polypeptide(L)'
;MDRDKLSYIYVSFAIILWASTAAVGKLIVQEITNVQLMFYSFIFSITGLFLIVLFQRKLKLLKEYNLKDYLHMAGMGFVGCYLYYIFLFGALMFAPAQEAFIVNYLWPLMVVIFAIIIPNLIVFALSL
;
A
#
# COMPACT_ATOMS: atom_id res chain seq x y z
N MET A 1 -11.01 -0.73 28.36
CA MET A 1 -11.56 -0.15 27.10
C MET A 1 -12.00 -1.33 26.26
N ASP A 2 -13.28 -1.39 25.87
CA ASP A 2 -13.80 -2.52 25.10
C ASP A 2 -13.04 -2.68 23.79
N ARG A 3 -12.72 -3.92 23.43
CA ARG A 3 -11.93 -4.24 22.22
C ARG A 3 -12.57 -3.62 20.97
N ASP A 4 -13.88 -3.56 20.93
CA ASP A 4 -14.65 -2.98 19.82
C ASP A 4 -14.43 -1.47 19.69
N LYS A 5 -14.44 -0.73 20.79
CA LYS A 5 -14.17 0.72 20.79
C LYS A 5 -12.76 1.03 20.31
N LEU A 6 -11.78 0.21 20.71
CA LEU A 6 -10.39 0.36 20.24
C LEU A 6 -10.27 0.11 18.75
N SER A 7 -10.96 -0.91 18.22
CA SER A 7 -10.99 -1.22 16.79
C SER A 7 -11.58 -0.06 15.98
N TYR A 8 -12.69 0.54 16.43
CA TYR A 8 -13.27 1.72 15.77
C TYR A 8 -12.32 2.92 15.73
N ILE A 9 -11.58 3.16 16.81
CA ILE A 9 -10.58 4.24 16.86
C ILE A 9 -9.48 4.00 15.82
N TYR A 10 -8.92 2.78 15.74
CA TYR A 10 -7.89 2.46 14.78
C TYR A 10 -8.38 2.56 13.33
N VAL A 11 -9.57 2.06 13.04
CA VAL A 11 -10.17 2.15 11.71
C VAL A 11 -10.42 3.61 11.31
N SER A 12 -10.99 4.43 12.21
CA SER A 12 -11.22 5.85 11.95
C SER A 12 -9.90 6.59 11.66
N PHE A 13 -8.86 6.31 12.44
CA PHE A 13 -7.54 6.91 12.22
C PHE A 13 -6.93 6.48 10.89
N ALA A 14 -7.04 5.20 10.55
CA ALA A 14 -6.57 4.67 9.27
C ALA A 14 -7.30 5.32 8.07
N ILE A 15 -8.62 5.51 8.17
CA ILE A 15 -9.43 6.17 7.13
C ILE A 15 -8.98 7.62 6.93
N ILE A 16 -8.77 8.37 8.01
CA ILE A 16 -8.31 9.77 7.93
C ILE A 16 -6.93 9.84 7.27
N LEU A 17 -5.99 8.99 7.68
CA LEU A 17 -4.66 8.93 7.07
C LEU A 17 -4.73 8.56 5.60
N TRP A 18 -5.56 7.58 5.24
CA TRP A 18 -5.73 7.15 3.85
C TRP A 18 -6.35 8.25 2.99
N ALA A 19 -7.40 8.90 3.48
CA ALA A 19 -8.07 9.99 2.77
C ALA A 19 -7.14 11.19 2.54
N SER A 20 -6.25 11.50 3.50
CA SER A 20 -5.28 12.59 3.36
C SER A 20 -4.26 12.35 2.24
N THR A 21 -4.01 11.11 1.84
CA THR A 21 -3.03 10.75 0.79
C THR A 21 -3.34 11.41 -0.55
N ALA A 22 -4.63 11.54 -0.91
CA ALA A 22 -5.06 12.18 -2.16
C ALA A 22 -4.66 13.66 -2.21
N ALA A 23 -5.02 14.39 -1.14
CA ALA A 23 -4.76 15.83 -1.06
C ALA A 23 -3.27 16.13 -0.91
N VAL A 24 -2.60 15.45 0.03
CA VAL A 24 -1.17 15.62 0.30
C VAL A 24 -0.33 15.19 -0.91
N GLY A 25 -0.66 14.05 -1.53
CA GLY A 25 0.03 13.58 -2.73
C GLY A 25 -0.08 14.59 -3.87
N LYS A 26 -1.28 15.15 -4.12
CA LYS A 26 -1.47 16.16 -5.17
C LYS A 26 -0.66 17.43 -4.92
N LEU A 27 -0.59 17.91 -3.69
CA LEU A 27 0.19 19.09 -3.34
C LEU A 27 1.69 18.85 -3.57
N ILE A 28 2.19 17.69 -3.14
CA ILE A 28 3.62 17.39 -3.21
C ILE A 28 4.09 17.14 -4.65
N VAL A 29 3.30 16.48 -5.51
CA VAL A 29 3.71 16.24 -6.90
C VAL A 29 3.75 17.51 -7.76
N GLN A 30 3.28 18.65 -7.26
CA GLN A 30 3.47 19.95 -7.89
C GLN A 30 4.87 20.52 -7.66
N GLU A 31 5.53 20.12 -6.58
CA GLU A 31 6.83 20.65 -6.17
C GLU A 31 7.99 19.69 -6.50
N ILE A 32 7.74 18.39 -6.46
CA ILE A 32 8.74 17.35 -6.72
C ILE A 32 8.22 16.30 -7.69
N THR A 33 9.13 15.56 -8.33
CA THR A 33 8.74 14.49 -9.26
C THR A 33 8.11 13.31 -8.50
N ASN A 34 7.24 12.53 -9.18
CA ASN A 34 6.63 11.34 -8.60
C ASN A 34 7.68 10.33 -8.09
N VAL A 35 8.81 10.20 -8.78
CA VAL A 35 9.91 9.31 -8.36
C VAL A 35 10.55 9.78 -7.06
N GLN A 36 10.79 11.09 -6.91
CA GLN A 36 11.30 11.67 -5.66
C GLN A 36 10.30 11.48 -4.51
N LEU A 37 9.01 11.72 -4.76
CA LEU A 37 7.98 11.50 -3.77
C LEU A 37 7.96 10.04 -3.31
N MET A 38 8.03 9.08 -4.23
CA MET A 38 8.11 7.66 -3.90
C MET A 38 9.35 7.32 -3.09
N PHE A 39 10.51 7.83 -3.50
CA PHE A 39 11.77 7.57 -2.80
C PHE A 39 11.71 8.00 -1.34
N TYR A 40 11.28 9.23 -1.07
CA TYR A 40 11.12 9.72 0.29
C TYR A 40 10.06 8.94 1.07
N SER A 41 8.91 8.66 0.46
CA SER A 41 7.84 7.89 1.09
C SER A 41 8.30 6.50 1.51
N PHE A 42 9.07 5.81 0.67
CA PHE A 42 9.60 4.49 1.00
C PHE A 42 10.65 4.55 2.11
N ILE A 43 11.54 5.53 2.11
CA ILE A 43 12.51 5.71 3.20
C ILE A 43 11.80 5.88 4.54
N PHE A 44 10.83 6.80 4.60
CA PHE A 44 10.06 7.02 5.83
C PHE A 44 9.27 5.78 6.25
N SER A 45 8.65 5.08 5.30
CA SER A 45 7.88 3.86 5.59
C SER A 45 8.78 2.73 6.10
N ILE A 46 9.91 2.48 5.45
CA ILE A 46 10.87 1.44 5.87
C ILE A 46 11.41 1.77 7.26
N THR A 47 11.79 3.03 7.49
CA THR A 47 12.30 3.46 8.79
C THR A 47 11.25 3.27 9.89
N GLY A 48 10.01 3.68 9.63
CA GLY A 48 8.91 3.52 10.58
C GLY A 48 8.62 2.06 10.89
N LEU A 49 8.51 1.20 9.86
CA LEU A 49 8.30 -0.23 10.04
C LEU A 49 9.48 -0.91 10.77
N PHE A 50 10.70 -0.54 10.43
CA PHE A 50 11.89 -1.06 11.11
C PHE A 50 11.89 -0.71 12.60
N LEU A 51 11.56 0.52 12.95
CA LEU A 51 11.43 0.94 14.34
C LEU A 51 10.34 0.13 15.07
N ILE A 52 9.18 -0.09 14.45
CA ILE A 52 8.11 -0.90 15.04
C ILE A 52 8.59 -2.32 15.32
N VAL A 53 9.26 -2.98 14.36
CA VAL A 53 9.82 -4.34 14.53
C VAL A 53 10.87 -4.38 15.62
N LEU A 54 11.71 -3.33 15.71
CA LEU A 54 12.73 -3.16 16.74
C LEU A 54 12.09 -3.07 18.14
N PHE A 55 11.09 -2.19 18.32
CA PHE A 55 10.39 -2.03 19.59
C PHE A 55 9.63 -3.30 20.01
N GLN A 56 9.09 -4.03 19.04
CA GLN A 56 8.43 -5.31 19.30
C GLN A 56 9.42 -6.46 19.58
N ARG A 57 10.74 -6.21 19.48
CA ARG A 57 11.82 -7.23 19.64
C ARG A 57 11.66 -8.42 18.70
N LYS A 58 11.05 -8.23 17.53
CA LYS A 58 10.77 -9.29 16.56
C LYS A 58 11.84 -9.44 15.46
N LEU A 59 13.00 -8.83 15.61
CA LEU A 59 14.11 -8.93 14.63
C LEU A 59 14.55 -10.38 14.37
N LYS A 60 14.38 -11.29 15.36
CA LYS A 60 14.72 -12.71 15.18
C LYS A 60 13.88 -13.38 14.08
N LEU A 61 12.62 -12.98 13.92
CA LEU A 61 11.74 -13.53 12.89
C LEU A 61 12.26 -13.28 11.48
N LEU A 62 12.98 -12.18 11.26
CA LEU A 62 13.59 -11.89 9.95
C LEU A 62 14.62 -12.93 9.54
N LYS A 63 15.26 -13.62 10.51
CA LYS A 63 16.26 -14.67 10.24
C LYS A 63 15.63 -16.04 9.93
N GLU A 64 14.35 -16.20 10.18
CA GLU A 64 13.63 -17.46 9.95
C GLU A 64 13.19 -17.61 8.48
N TYR A 65 13.19 -16.51 7.72
CA TYR A 65 12.80 -16.50 6.31
C TYR A 65 13.97 -16.96 5.41
N ASN A 66 13.63 -17.78 4.42
CA ASN A 66 14.58 -18.24 3.41
C ASN A 66 14.74 -17.21 2.27
N LEU A 67 15.80 -17.34 1.49
CA LEU A 67 16.03 -16.47 0.33
C LEU A 67 14.84 -16.47 -0.66
N LYS A 68 14.16 -17.61 -0.82
CA LYS A 68 12.97 -17.71 -1.68
C LYS A 68 11.83 -16.84 -1.17
N ASP A 69 11.62 -16.79 0.14
CA ASP A 69 10.58 -15.96 0.77
C ASP A 69 10.88 -14.48 0.54
N TYR A 70 12.14 -14.07 0.71
CA TYR A 70 12.58 -12.70 0.41
C TYR A 70 12.39 -12.32 -1.05
N LEU A 71 12.69 -13.23 -2.00
CA LEU A 71 12.47 -12.97 -3.43
C LEU A 71 10.98 -12.85 -3.77
N HIS A 72 10.13 -13.68 -3.18
CA HIS A 72 8.68 -13.55 -3.33
C HIS A 72 8.17 -12.22 -2.75
N MET A 73 8.57 -11.86 -1.54
CA MET A 73 8.21 -10.59 -0.92
C MET A 73 8.70 -9.39 -1.76
N ALA A 74 9.92 -9.46 -2.30
CA ALA A 74 10.46 -8.43 -3.17
C ALA A 74 9.66 -8.29 -4.48
N GLY A 75 9.29 -9.42 -5.11
CA GLY A 75 8.46 -9.44 -6.31
C GLY A 75 7.06 -8.87 -6.06
N MET A 76 6.41 -9.29 -4.98
CA MET A 76 5.10 -8.76 -4.58
C MET A 76 5.17 -7.27 -4.22
N GLY A 77 6.21 -6.85 -3.51
CA GLY A 77 6.44 -5.44 -3.18
C GLY A 77 6.71 -4.59 -4.42
N PHE A 78 7.46 -5.11 -5.38
CA PHE A 78 7.73 -4.41 -6.63
C PHE A 78 6.44 -4.21 -7.45
N VAL A 79 5.65 -5.25 -7.64
CA VAL A 79 4.41 -5.15 -8.42
C VAL A 79 3.31 -4.43 -7.64
N GLY A 80 3.06 -4.85 -6.40
CA GLY A 80 1.95 -4.36 -5.59
C GLY A 80 2.15 -2.99 -4.97
N CYS A 81 3.39 -2.60 -4.70
CA CYS A 81 3.68 -1.29 -4.09
C CYS A 81 4.37 -0.35 -5.08
N TYR A 82 5.53 -0.75 -5.62
CA TYR A 82 6.32 0.17 -6.45
C TYR A 82 5.59 0.58 -7.73
N LEU A 83 5.16 -0.37 -8.56
CA LEU A 83 4.44 -0.06 -9.79
C LEU A 83 3.11 0.64 -9.52
N TYR A 84 2.36 0.19 -8.51
CA TYR A 84 1.11 0.83 -8.12
C TYR A 84 1.30 2.31 -7.80
N TYR A 85 2.25 2.65 -6.93
CA TYR A 85 2.46 4.04 -6.52
C TYR A 85 3.07 4.91 -7.62
N ILE A 86 3.93 4.36 -8.49
CA ILE A 86 4.47 5.14 -9.61
C ILE A 86 3.36 5.56 -10.58
N PHE A 87 2.39 4.67 -10.83
CA PHE A 87 1.24 5.00 -11.66
C PHE A 87 0.27 5.94 -10.95
N LEU A 88 0.00 5.73 -9.66
CA LEU A 88 -0.90 6.58 -8.89
C LEU A 88 -0.37 8.01 -8.78
N PHE A 89 0.87 8.18 -8.36
CA PHE A 89 1.48 9.52 -8.28
C PHE A 89 1.72 10.13 -9.65
N GLY A 90 2.03 9.31 -10.66
CA GLY A 90 2.06 9.76 -12.05
C GLY A 90 0.69 10.30 -12.51
N ALA A 91 -0.40 9.61 -12.21
CA ALA A 91 -1.75 10.10 -12.53
C ALA A 91 -2.07 11.43 -11.86
N LEU A 92 -1.64 11.64 -10.61
CA LEU A 92 -1.83 12.91 -9.90
C LEU A 92 -1.09 14.10 -10.52
N MET A 93 -0.05 13.87 -11.34
CA MET A 93 0.61 14.94 -12.08
C MET A 93 -0.25 15.45 -13.23
N PHE A 94 -1.02 14.58 -13.87
CA PHE A 94 -1.77 14.89 -15.10
C PHE A 94 -3.26 15.11 -14.89
N ALA A 95 -3.83 14.62 -13.77
CA ALA A 95 -5.25 14.68 -13.48
C ALA A 95 -5.55 15.32 -12.11
N PRO A 96 -6.76 15.88 -11.91
CA PRO A 96 -7.24 16.24 -10.59
C PRO A 96 -7.25 15.04 -9.64
N ALA A 97 -6.95 15.27 -8.35
CA ALA A 97 -6.88 14.20 -7.38
C ALA A 97 -8.18 13.37 -7.30
N GLN A 98 -9.34 14.03 -7.41
CA GLN A 98 -10.65 13.36 -7.39
C GLN A 98 -10.78 12.35 -8.54
N GLU A 99 -10.42 12.73 -9.77
CA GLU A 99 -10.50 11.83 -10.93
C GLU A 99 -9.55 10.65 -10.80
N ALA A 100 -8.29 10.91 -10.45
CA ALA A 100 -7.29 9.86 -10.24
C ALA A 100 -7.73 8.85 -9.17
N PHE A 101 -8.29 9.30 -8.06
CA PHE A 101 -8.75 8.42 -7.00
C PHE A 101 -10.08 7.74 -7.31
N ILE A 102 -11.00 8.34 -8.04
CA ILE A 102 -12.21 7.66 -8.52
C ILE A 102 -11.82 6.46 -9.38
N VAL A 103 -10.91 6.66 -10.34
CA VAL A 103 -10.41 5.55 -11.18
C VAL A 103 -9.66 4.52 -10.33
N ASN A 104 -8.83 4.98 -9.39
CA ASN A 104 -8.13 4.09 -8.48
C ASN A 104 -9.10 3.21 -7.67
N TYR A 105 -10.23 3.73 -7.21
CA TYR A 105 -11.22 2.96 -6.46
C TYR A 105 -12.04 1.95 -7.31
N LEU A 106 -11.77 1.83 -8.59
CA LEU A 106 -12.33 0.74 -9.41
C LEU A 106 -11.63 -0.61 -9.20
N TRP A 107 -10.51 -0.66 -8.47
CA TRP A 107 -9.77 -1.90 -8.25
C TRP A 107 -10.61 -3.04 -7.63
N PRO A 108 -11.53 -2.81 -6.67
CA PRO A 108 -12.36 -3.89 -6.15
C PRO A 108 -13.29 -4.48 -7.22
N LEU A 109 -13.82 -3.63 -8.10
CA LEU A 109 -14.63 -4.08 -9.24
C LEU A 109 -13.80 -4.95 -10.20
N MET A 110 -12.57 -4.54 -10.50
CA MET A 110 -11.66 -5.32 -11.34
C MET A 110 -11.32 -6.67 -10.71
N VAL A 111 -11.12 -6.72 -9.38
CA VAL A 111 -10.91 -7.99 -8.66
C VAL A 111 -12.10 -8.94 -8.86
N VAL A 112 -13.33 -8.44 -8.73
CA VAL A 112 -14.54 -9.26 -8.93
C VAL A 112 -14.63 -9.75 -10.38
N ILE A 113 -14.38 -8.88 -11.37
CA ILE A 113 -14.39 -9.24 -12.78
C ILE A 113 -13.35 -10.34 -13.07
N PHE A 114 -12.11 -10.16 -12.60
CA PHE A 114 -11.05 -11.15 -12.80
C PHE A 114 -11.34 -12.47 -12.07
N ALA A 115 -11.96 -12.42 -10.89
CA ALA A 115 -12.36 -13.61 -10.16
C ALA A 115 -13.42 -14.44 -10.91
N ILE A 116 -14.30 -13.80 -11.68
CA ILE A 116 -15.29 -14.47 -12.53
C ILE A 116 -14.61 -15.08 -13.77
N ILE A 117 -13.70 -14.34 -14.41
CA ILE A 117 -13.03 -14.77 -15.65
C ILE A 117 -11.98 -15.85 -15.38
N ILE A 118 -11.30 -15.79 -14.22
CA ILE A 118 -10.24 -16.72 -13.84
C ILE A 118 -10.68 -17.51 -12.60
N PRO A 119 -11.39 -18.64 -12.79
CA PRO A 119 -11.99 -19.41 -11.67
C PRO A 119 -11.00 -19.84 -10.59
N ASN A 120 -9.74 -20.05 -10.97
CA ASN A 120 -8.67 -20.47 -10.06
C ASN A 120 -8.06 -19.31 -9.25
N LEU A 121 -8.37 -18.07 -9.56
CA LEU A 121 -7.82 -16.91 -8.87
C LEU A 121 -8.32 -16.83 -7.41
N ILE A 122 -9.57 -17.22 -7.17
CA ILE A 122 -10.17 -17.28 -5.83
C ILE A 122 -9.46 -18.33 -4.98
N VAL A 123 -9.23 -19.52 -5.54
CA VAL A 123 -8.53 -20.62 -4.86
C VAL A 123 -7.10 -20.21 -4.51
N PHE A 124 -6.41 -19.54 -5.42
CA PHE A 124 -5.06 -19.01 -5.20
C PHE A 124 -5.05 -17.93 -4.12
N ALA A 125 -5.99 -16.99 -4.14
CA ALA A 125 -6.08 -15.91 -3.14
C ALA A 125 -6.45 -16.41 -1.74
N LEU A 126 -7.15 -17.54 -1.62
CA LEU A 126 -7.50 -18.16 -0.34
C LEU A 126 -6.40 -19.11 0.19
N SER A 127 -5.40 -19.44 -0.64
CA SER A 127 -4.25 -20.27 -0.26
C SER A 127 -3.01 -19.48 0.20
N LEU A 128 -3.07 -18.15 0.14
CA LEU A 128 -2.05 -17.22 0.63
C LEU A 128 -2.40 -16.71 2.04
#